data_a3d8ae4c48f24cb82cb5c1703baa7469
#
_entry.id   a3d8ae4c48f24cb82cb5c1703baa7469
#
_cell.length_a   1.000
_cell.length_b   1.000
_cell.length_c   1.000
_cell.angle_alpha   90.00
_cell.angle_beta   90.00
_cell.angle_gamma   90.00
#
_symmetry.space_group_name_H-M   'P 1'
#
loop_
_entity.id
_entity.type
_entity.pdbx_description
1 polymer ?
#
loop_
_entity_poly.entity_id
_entity_poly.type
_entity_poly.pdbx_seq_one_letter_code
_entity_poly.pdbx_strand_id
1 'polypeptide(L)'
;VVHCTPKRVEHVLRQIDGGILVMAHMGGWNCWEDVEKYLAGSRLYFDTAYSLGHMEDEQFIRLSQKHGVDKILFATDSPWDGQKEFLSRLREMNMKEDEKEAILGENARRILKL
;
A
#
# COMPACT_ATOMS: atom_id res chain seq x y z
N VAL A 1 -17.16 2.66 13.46
CA VAL A 1 -17.88 2.75 12.17
C VAL A 1 -16.87 3.01 11.07
N VAL A 2 -16.84 2.12 10.09
CA VAL A 2 -15.94 2.28 8.94
C VAL A 2 -16.69 3.02 7.84
N HIS A 3 -16.24 4.25 7.56
CA HIS A 3 -16.86 5.09 6.56
C HIS A 3 -16.30 4.87 5.16
N CYS A 4 -15.02 4.50 5.07
CA CYS A 4 -14.30 4.36 3.81
C CYS A 4 -13.93 2.88 3.58
N THR A 5 -14.90 2.06 3.19
CA THR A 5 -14.63 0.66 2.89
C THR A 5 -14.04 0.50 1.50
N PRO A 6 -13.27 -0.57 1.24
CA PRO A 6 -12.73 -0.82 -0.10
C PRO A 6 -13.80 -0.83 -1.20
N LYS A 7 -14.96 -1.39 -0.94
CA LYS A 7 -16.06 -1.40 -1.90
C LYS A 7 -16.59 0.00 -2.23
N ARG A 8 -16.68 0.87 -1.21
CA ARG A 8 -17.09 2.27 -1.42
C ARG A 8 -16.04 3.05 -2.19
N VAL A 9 -14.76 2.78 -1.90
CA VAL A 9 -13.65 3.41 -2.63
C VAL A 9 -13.69 2.99 -4.11
N GLU A 10 -13.92 1.73 -4.39
CA GLU A 10 -14.07 1.25 -5.76
C GLU A 10 -15.20 2.00 -6.49
N HIS A 11 -16.32 2.18 -5.83
CA HIS A 11 -17.46 2.91 -6.39
C HIS A 11 -17.09 4.37 -6.73
N VAL A 12 -16.42 5.06 -5.81
CA VAL A 12 -15.97 6.44 -6.02
C VAL A 12 -14.93 6.51 -7.15
N LEU A 13 -14.01 5.55 -7.17
CA LEU A 13 -12.93 5.51 -8.16
C LEU A 13 -13.46 5.45 -9.60
N ARG A 14 -14.59 4.77 -9.81
CA ARG A 14 -15.25 4.70 -11.12
C ARG A 14 -15.79 6.04 -11.60
N GLN A 15 -15.98 7.00 -10.69
CA GLN A 15 -16.60 8.30 -10.98
C GLN A 15 -15.59 9.43 -11.09
N ILE A 16 -14.32 9.16 -10.81
CA ILE A 16 -13.25 10.16 -10.79
C ILE A 16 -12.27 9.86 -11.93
N ASP A 17 -12.01 10.85 -12.77
CA ASP A 17 -11.01 10.77 -13.82
C ASP A 17 -9.76 11.53 -13.41
N GLY A 18 -8.59 10.92 -13.66
CA GLY A 18 -7.30 11.58 -13.45
C GLY A 18 -6.85 11.69 -12.00
N GLY A 19 -5.71 12.34 -11.82
CA GLY A 19 -5.10 12.52 -10.51
C GLY A 19 -4.40 11.27 -9.99
N ILE A 20 -3.52 11.49 -9.03
CA ILE A 20 -2.87 10.41 -8.29
C ILE A 20 -3.58 10.30 -6.93
N LEU A 21 -4.18 9.15 -6.69
CA LEU A 21 -4.92 8.90 -5.46
C LEU A 21 -4.15 7.88 -4.64
N VAL A 22 -3.91 8.20 -3.37
CA VAL A 22 -3.21 7.31 -2.44
C VAL A 22 -4.17 6.89 -1.34
N MET A 23 -4.30 5.59 -1.14
CA MET A 23 -5.07 5.01 -0.03
C MET A 23 -4.11 4.57 1.06
N ALA A 24 -4.28 5.15 2.24
CA ALA A 24 -3.49 4.78 3.41
C ALA A 24 -3.74 3.32 3.83
N HIS A 25 -2.81 2.78 4.62
CA HIS A 25 -2.96 1.49 5.29
C HIS A 25 -3.19 0.32 4.31
N MET A 26 -2.39 0.29 3.23
CA MET A 26 -2.50 -0.74 2.18
C MET A 26 -3.93 -0.85 1.63
N GLY A 27 -4.60 0.30 1.48
CA GLY A 27 -5.93 0.38 0.91
C GLY A 27 -7.08 0.29 1.91
N GLY A 28 -6.81 -0.04 3.17
CA GLY A 28 -7.84 -0.10 4.22
C GLY A 28 -7.41 -0.96 5.39
N TRP A 29 -7.10 -0.34 6.51
CA TRP A 29 -6.63 -1.05 7.70
C TRP A 29 -7.61 -2.14 8.14
N ASN A 30 -7.08 -3.34 8.35
CA ASN A 30 -7.85 -4.52 8.76
C ASN A 30 -9.01 -4.90 7.81
N CYS A 31 -8.97 -4.39 6.57
CA CYS A 31 -9.93 -4.73 5.51
C CYS A 31 -9.20 -5.31 4.29
N TRP A 32 -8.05 -5.92 4.47
CA TRP A 32 -7.15 -6.28 3.37
C TRP A 32 -7.69 -7.37 2.45
N GLU A 33 -8.57 -8.24 2.94
CA GLU A 33 -9.26 -9.20 2.06
C GLU A 33 -10.17 -8.47 1.07
N ASP A 34 -10.89 -7.46 1.53
CA ASP A 34 -11.73 -6.63 0.68
C ASP A 34 -10.89 -5.73 -0.24
N VAL A 35 -9.74 -5.23 0.23
CA VAL A 35 -8.80 -4.51 -0.61
C VAL A 35 -8.35 -5.39 -1.78
N GLU A 36 -8.00 -6.63 -1.49
CA GLU A 36 -7.58 -7.59 -2.52
C GLU A 36 -8.72 -7.85 -3.52
N LYS A 37 -9.94 -7.94 -3.04
CA LYS A 37 -11.11 -8.22 -3.86
C LYS A 37 -11.55 -7.03 -4.72
N TYR A 38 -11.57 -5.82 -4.15
CA TYR A 38 -12.17 -4.65 -4.81
C TYR A 38 -11.18 -3.66 -5.39
N LEU A 39 -9.97 -3.55 -4.83
CA LEU A 39 -9.02 -2.49 -5.16
C LEU A 39 -7.73 -2.98 -5.80
N ALA A 40 -7.34 -4.24 -5.60
CA ALA A 40 -6.08 -4.76 -6.14
C ALA A 40 -6.09 -4.70 -7.67
N GLY A 41 -5.00 -4.17 -8.25
CA GLY A 41 -4.87 -3.98 -9.67
C GLY A 41 -5.46 -2.67 -10.20
N SER A 42 -6.10 -1.88 -9.34
CA SER A 42 -6.64 -0.56 -9.72
C SER A 42 -5.51 0.46 -9.90
N ARG A 43 -5.86 1.69 -10.33
CA ARG A 43 -4.90 2.78 -10.51
C ARG A 43 -4.51 3.48 -9.21
N LEU A 44 -5.09 3.07 -8.07
CA LEU A 44 -4.74 3.62 -6.78
C LEU A 44 -3.30 3.29 -6.41
N TYR A 45 -2.65 4.19 -5.68
CA TYR A 45 -1.47 3.87 -4.90
C TYR A 45 -1.89 3.49 -3.50
N PHE A 46 -1.18 2.55 -2.89
CA PHE A 46 -1.34 2.23 -1.47
C PHE A 46 -0.10 2.64 -0.72
N ASP A 47 -0.24 3.10 0.53
CA ASP A 47 0.92 3.24 1.41
C ASP A 47 0.93 2.16 2.49
N THR A 48 2.09 1.93 3.07
CA THR A 48 2.29 0.90 4.09
C THR A 48 2.05 1.39 5.52
N ALA A 49 1.53 2.61 5.69
CA ALA A 49 1.30 3.19 7.00
C ALA A 49 0.52 2.23 7.89
N TYR A 50 1.03 1.98 9.09
CA TYR A 50 0.41 1.12 10.11
C TYR A 50 0.01 -0.27 9.61
N SER A 51 0.68 -0.78 8.58
CA SER A 51 0.31 -2.07 7.97
C SER A 51 1.35 -3.16 8.18
N LEU A 52 2.63 -2.86 8.01
CA LEU A 52 3.69 -3.84 8.20
C LEU A 52 3.73 -4.27 9.68
N GLY A 53 3.65 -5.58 9.91
CA GLY A 53 3.56 -6.11 11.27
C GLY A 53 2.14 -6.25 11.80
N HIS A 54 1.17 -5.57 11.19
CA HIS A 54 -0.25 -5.72 11.51
C HIS A 54 -0.96 -6.68 10.56
N MET A 55 -0.41 -6.85 9.36
CA MET A 55 -0.82 -7.90 8.44
C MET A 55 0.32 -8.91 8.27
N GLU A 56 -0.03 -10.14 7.89
CA GLU A 56 0.97 -11.18 7.65
C GLU A 56 1.87 -10.81 6.46
N ASP A 57 3.15 -11.16 6.55
CA ASP A 57 4.10 -10.83 5.48
C ASP A 57 3.68 -11.44 4.14
N GLU A 58 3.19 -12.69 4.16
CA GLU A 58 2.71 -13.36 2.95
C GLU A 58 1.52 -12.63 2.34
N GLN A 59 0.62 -12.10 3.16
CA GLN A 59 -0.52 -11.30 2.69
C GLN A 59 -0.03 -9.99 2.06
N PHE A 60 0.93 -9.32 2.69
CA PHE A 60 1.53 -8.11 2.14
C PHE A 60 2.17 -8.38 0.78
N ILE A 61 2.98 -9.43 0.69
CA ILE A 61 3.67 -9.79 -0.55
C ILE A 61 2.64 -10.11 -1.65
N ARG A 62 1.66 -10.94 -1.35
CA ARG A 62 0.62 -11.34 -2.30
C ARG A 62 -0.18 -10.12 -2.79
N LEU A 63 -0.61 -9.26 -1.87
CA LEU A 63 -1.37 -8.07 -2.21
C LEU A 63 -0.55 -7.11 -3.06
N SER A 64 0.72 -6.90 -2.69
CA SER A 64 1.64 -6.05 -3.43
C SER A 64 1.86 -6.55 -4.86
N GLN A 65 2.05 -7.84 -5.03
CA GLN A 65 2.22 -8.46 -6.35
C GLN A 65 0.95 -8.33 -7.19
N LYS A 66 -0.19 -8.59 -6.59
CA LYS A 66 -1.48 -8.54 -7.27
C LYS A 66 -1.86 -7.11 -7.68
N HIS A 67 -1.56 -6.15 -6.81
CA HIS A 67 -1.87 -4.74 -7.07
C HIS A 67 -0.88 -4.09 -8.04
N GLY A 68 0.37 -4.44 -7.93
CA GLY A 68 1.49 -3.84 -8.65
C GLY A 68 2.43 -3.15 -7.67
N VAL A 69 3.63 -3.69 -7.54
CA VAL A 69 4.66 -3.19 -6.62
C VAL A 69 5.01 -1.73 -6.89
N ASP A 70 4.91 -1.30 -8.15
CA ASP A 70 5.17 0.09 -8.58
C ASP A 70 4.14 1.10 -8.03
N LYS A 71 3.08 0.63 -7.42
CA LYS A 71 2.02 1.47 -6.83
C LYS A 71 1.95 1.35 -5.31
N ILE A 72 3.00 0.88 -4.67
CA ILE A 72 3.11 0.81 -3.20
C ILE A 72 4.11 1.84 -2.72
N LEU A 73 3.76 2.61 -1.71
CA LEU A 73 4.59 3.67 -1.13
C LEU A 73 4.93 3.33 0.31
N PHE A 74 6.19 3.50 0.69
CA PHE A 74 6.61 3.26 2.07
C PHE A 74 6.12 4.38 3.00
N ALA A 75 5.47 4.01 4.07
CA ALA A 75 5.02 4.89 5.14
C ALA A 75 4.87 4.10 6.44
N THR A 76 4.90 4.77 7.57
CA THR A 76 4.88 4.12 8.89
C THR A 76 3.75 4.56 9.79
N ASP A 77 3.14 5.72 9.50
CA ASP A 77 2.16 6.36 10.38
C ASP A 77 2.78 6.76 11.72
N SER A 78 4.04 7.24 11.67
CA SER A 78 4.74 7.72 12.86
C SER A 78 3.94 8.85 13.54
N PRO A 79 3.80 8.89 14.87
CA PRO A 79 4.55 8.10 15.86
C PRO A 79 3.89 6.77 16.28
N TRP A 80 2.81 6.35 15.62
CA TRP A 80 2.08 5.13 16.00
C TRP A 80 2.90 3.87 15.77
N ASP A 81 3.73 3.86 14.71
CA ASP A 81 4.67 2.78 14.45
C ASP A 81 6.08 3.33 14.20
N GLY A 82 7.08 2.46 14.39
CA GLY A 82 8.48 2.83 14.26
C GLY A 82 8.97 2.73 12.82
N GLN A 83 9.66 3.79 12.36
CA GLN A 83 10.24 3.79 11.01
C GLN A 83 11.31 2.71 10.85
N LYS A 84 12.14 2.55 11.88
CA LYS A 84 13.24 1.57 11.87
C LYS A 84 12.71 0.14 11.78
N GLU A 85 11.69 -0.16 12.56
CA GLU A 85 11.07 -1.49 12.60
C GLU A 85 10.40 -1.83 11.26
N PHE A 86 9.69 -0.89 10.67
CA PHE A 86 9.05 -1.07 9.36
C PHE A 86 10.09 -1.28 8.25
N LEU A 87 11.15 -0.48 8.27
CA LEU A 87 12.23 -0.61 7.30
C LEU A 87 12.89 -1.99 7.40
N SER A 88 13.24 -2.41 8.61
CA SER A 88 13.85 -3.73 8.84
C SER A 88 12.93 -4.85 8.37
N ARG A 89 11.64 -4.75 8.68
CA ARG A 89 10.67 -5.77 8.31
C ARG A 89 10.54 -5.89 6.79
N LEU A 90 10.45 -4.78 6.08
CA LEU A 90 10.40 -4.81 4.63
C LEU A 90 11.69 -5.37 4.02
N ARG A 91 12.84 -4.98 4.56
CA ARG A 91 14.14 -5.47 4.09
C ARG A 91 14.30 -6.99 4.24
N GLU A 92 13.68 -7.57 5.25
CA GLU A 92 13.76 -9.01 5.54
C GLU A 92 12.71 -9.84 4.80
N MET A 93 11.74 -9.20 4.16
CA MET A 93 10.71 -9.94 3.42
C MET A 93 11.26 -10.67 2.20
N ASN A 94 10.63 -11.78 1.86
CA ASN A 94 10.98 -12.58 0.68
C ASN A 94 10.44 -11.94 -0.60
N MET A 95 11.04 -10.83 -0.98
CA MET A 95 10.75 -10.08 -2.19
C MET A 95 12.06 -9.78 -2.92
N LYS A 96 11.98 -9.46 -4.20
CA LYS A 96 13.16 -9.03 -4.97
C LYS A 96 13.67 -7.69 -4.46
N GLU A 97 14.99 -7.47 -4.52
CA GLU A 97 15.59 -6.23 -4.05
C GLU A 97 15.09 -5.00 -4.81
N ASP A 98 14.89 -5.11 -6.13
CA ASP A 98 14.35 -4.01 -6.92
C ASP A 98 12.90 -3.68 -6.53
N GLU A 99 12.11 -4.66 -6.14
CA GLU A 99 10.76 -4.44 -5.62
C GLU A 99 10.79 -3.69 -4.29
N LYS A 100 11.70 -4.05 -3.39
CA LYS A 100 11.87 -3.36 -2.11
C LYS A 100 12.31 -1.91 -2.32
N GLU A 101 13.27 -1.68 -3.21
CA GLU A 101 13.73 -0.33 -3.53
C GLU A 101 12.62 0.52 -4.15
N ALA A 102 11.79 -0.07 -4.99
CA ALA A 102 10.64 0.61 -5.56
C ALA A 102 9.70 1.11 -4.45
N ILE A 103 9.33 0.23 -3.52
CA ILE A 103 8.46 0.57 -2.39
C ILE A 103 9.11 1.60 -1.48
N LEU A 104 10.41 1.45 -1.17
CA LEU A 104 11.10 2.31 -0.21
C LEU A 104 11.25 3.75 -0.67
N GLY A 105 11.28 4.02 -1.97
CA GLY A 105 11.45 5.40 -2.41
C GLY A 105 11.31 5.67 -3.90
N GLU A 106 11.63 4.72 -4.76
CA GLU A 106 11.61 4.99 -6.21
C GLU A 106 10.21 5.30 -6.74
N ASN A 107 9.19 4.63 -6.21
CA ASN A 107 7.79 4.92 -6.59
C ASN A 107 7.41 6.35 -6.19
N ALA A 108 7.73 6.76 -4.96
CA ALA A 108 7.45 8.11 -4.49
C ALA A 108 8.21 9.16 -5.30
N ARG A 109 9.47 8.90 -5.62
CA ARG A 109 10.26 9.81 -6.47
C ARG A 109 9.61 10.03 -7.83
N ARG A 110 9.13 8.95 -8.43
CA ARG A 110 8.49 9.02 -9.76
C ARG A 110 7.23 9.85 -9.73
N ILE A 111 6.33 9.62 -8.78
CA ILE A 111 5.05 10.34 -8.73
C ILE A 111 5.20 11.79 -8.26
N LEU A 112 6.24 12.08 -7.48
CA LEU A 112 6.55 13.45 -7.05
C LEU A 112 7.47 14.18 -8.01
N LYS A 113 7.96 13.51 -9.05
CA LYS A 113 8.84 14.06 -10.08
C LYS A 113 10.16 14.61 -9.50
N LEU A 114 10.72 13.86 -8.56
CA LEU A 114 12.00 14.23 -7.94
C LEU A 114 13.19 13.56 -8.63
#